data_32f4854a6affecc585a436298b4b1c43
#
_entry.id   32f4854a6affecc585a436298b4b1c43
#
_cell.length_a   1.000
_cell.length_b   1.000
_cell.length_c   1.000
_cell.angle_alpha   90.00
_cell.angle_beta   90.00
_cell.angle_gamma   90.00
#
_symmetry.space_group_name_H-M   'P 1'
#
loop_
_entity.id
_entity.type
_entity.pdbx_description
1 polymer ?
#
loop_
_entity_poly.entity_id
_entity_poly.type
_entity_poly.pdbx_seq_one_letter_code
_entity_poly.pdbx_strand_id
1 'polypeptide(L)'
;MTSDEKAHKQASAADAEDIDEFGYKPSLVRSLGSFHTFAAGISYISILTGTFQLFYFGLGSAGPAYWWSWPLVFVGQLMVALCFCELAARYPVAGSIYNWSKRLSNHGVSWLAGWTMLTASIVSLAAVALALQATLPEIWSGFQFIPEDVSNAEALNGVILAALLIVFTTLINAFGTKLMAQINSTGVFLELIAAVVLIILLAINIVRGPQIVFDTGGIDASGRPLGYAGAFLVAMFASLYVMYGFDTASSLAEESHDPRRNAPKAILRALFFSFVLGGLILLFAIMSAPDLSDPALSSLGGLQTLILQVLGGGVGTVILIAVVIAVVVCDLAVHAAAIRLAFAMSRDNNLPAGSKLCTISPRFGTPVVSSVTIGIIAIVLLFVTFSPQIYTVVTSIAIIMIYTAYLLVTIPMLVQRVRGTWQPRPDGFSLGRWGLPVNILAILWGGFMTVNLAWPRNEVYNASEPFHWYLQWGGVLLPGVILGAGFAYYWTVQRHKTGVVAEHARVETPADVPTDKPVQEA
;
A
#
# COMPACT_ATOMS: atom_id res chain seq x y z
N MET A 1 -19.78 -24.06 29.29
CA MET A 1 -19.47 -23.40 27.98
C MET A 1 -20.72 -22.66 27.56
N THR A 2 -20.62 -21.35 27.47
CA THR A 2 -21.69 -20.50 26.97
C THR A 2 -21.93 -20.72 25.47
N SER A 3 -23.10 -20.31 24.95
CA SER A 3 -23.37 -20.37 23.49
C SER A 3 -22.30 -19.65 22.68
N ASP A 4 -21.77 -18.53 23.20
CA ASP A 4 -20.71 -17.74 22.58
C ASP A 4 -19.36 -18.47 22.57
N GLU A 5 -19.01 -19.22 23.63
CA GLU A 5 -17.80 -20.04 23.65
C GLU A 5 -17.84 -21.19 22.63
N LYS A 6 -19.04 -21.79 22.44
CA LYS A 6 -19.23 -22.84 21.44
C LYS A 6 -19.14 -22.28 20.02
N ALA A 7 -19.76 -21.13 19.77
CA ALA A 7 -19.70 -20.45 18.47
C ALA A 7 -18.26 -20.03 18.14
N HIS A 8 -17.52 -19.51 19.12
CA HIS A 8 -16.13 -19.10 18.96
C HIS A 8 -15.20 -20.30 18.67
N LYS A 9 -15.44 -21.44 19.32
CA LYS A 9 -14.68 -22.68 19.13
C LYS A 9 -14.97 -23.34 17.77
N GLN A 10 -16.23 -23.26 17.29
CA GLN A 10 -16.62 -23.72 15.96
C GLN A 10 -16.05 -22.85 14.85
N ALA A 11 -16.09 -21.52 15.00
CA ALA A 11 -15.47 -20.61 14.05
C ALA A 11 -13.95 -20.82 13.97
N SER A 12 -13.28 -21.03 15.10
CA SER A 12 -11.84 -21.32 15.14
C SER A 12 -11.47 -22.64 14.47
N ALA A 13 -12.34 -23.67 14.55
CA ALA A 13 -12.12 -24.96 13.87
C ALA A 13 -12.29 -24.82 12.35
N ALA A 14 -13.36 -24.17 11.89
CA ALA A 14 -13.60 -23.90 10.47
C ALA A 14 -12.49 -23.07 9.84
N ASP A 15 -11.99 -22.08 10.58
CA ASP A 15 -10.87 -21.24 10.12
C ASP A 15 -9.54 -22.03 10.04
N ALA A 16 -9.33 -23.06 10.86
CA ALA A 16 -8.15 -23.91 10.81
C ALA A 16 -8.22 -24.89 9.62
N GLU A 17 -9.42 -25.43 9.34
CA GLU A 17 -9.68 -26.25 8.16
C GLU A 17 -9.39 -25.47 6.86
N ASP A 18 -9.69 -24.15 6.86
CA ASP A 18 -9.38 -23.28 5.72
C ASP A 18 -7.89 -23.23 5.38
N ILE A 19 -7.01 -23.12 6.39
CA ILE A 19 -5.55 -23.07 6.17
C ILE A 19 -5.05 -24.45 5.72
N ASP A 20 -5.61 -25.50 6.26
CA ASP A 20 -5.28 -26.89 5.92
C ASP A 20 -5.67 -27.22 4.46
N GLU A 21 -6.84 -26.70 3.98
CA GLU A 21 -7.26 -26.79 2.57
C GLU A 21 -6.19 -26.24 1.61
N PHE A 22 -5.35 -25.29 2.08
CA PHE A 22 -4.28 -24.69 1.27
C PHE A 22 -2.92 -25.38 1.42
N GLY A 23 -2.84 -26.46 2.19
CA GLY A 23 -1.63 -27.25 2.39
C GLY A 23 -0.64 -26.64 3.38
N TYR A 24 -1.09 -25.72 4.23
CA TYR A 24 -0.29 -25.07 5.25
C TYR A 24 -0.67 -25.52 6.66
N LYS A 25 0.33 -25.59 7.53
CA LYS A 25 0.12 -25.77 8.95
C LYS A 25 -0.18 -24.41 9.60
N PRO A 26 -1.21 -24.28 10.45
CA PRO A 26 -1.46 -23.05 11.20
C PRO A 26 -0.25 -22.68 12.05
N SER A 27 0.42 -21.57 11.72
CA SER A 27 1.66 -21.13 12.38
C SER A 27 1.55 -19.75 13.04
N LEU A 28 0.58 -18.94 12.63
CA LEU A 28 0.34 -17.62 13.18
C LEU A 28 -0.80 -17.64 14.21
N VAL A 29 -0.68 -16.83 15.26
CA VAL A 29 -1.68 -16.76 16.34
C VAL A 29 -2.86 -15.89 15.91
N ARG A 30 -4.06 -16.46 15.88
CA ARG A 30 -5.32 -15.73 15.61
C ARG A 30 -5.74 -14.90 16.81
N SER A 31 -5.50 -13.61 16.74
CA SER A 31 -5.82 -12.68 17.83
C SER A 31 -6.54 -11.41 17.35
N LEU A 32 -6.76 -11.26 16.04
CA LEU A 32 -7.25 -10.03 15.42
C LEU A 32 -8.76 -10.09 15.16
N GLY A 33 -9.52 -9.15 15.73
CA GLY A 33 -10.93 -8.95 15.45
C GLY A 33 -11.16 -8.11 14.16
N SER A 34 -12.43 -7.95 13.77
CA SER A 34 -12.83 -7.24 12.54
C SER A 34 -12.35 -5.78 12.47
N PHE A 35 -12.26 -5.08 13.62
CA PHE A 35 -11.72 -3.71 13.66
C PHE A 35 -10.21 -3.68 13.35
N HIS A 36 -9.44 -4.64 13.85
CA HIS A 36 -8.00 -4.73 13.54
C HIS A 36 -7.75 -4.98 12.05
N THR A 37 -8.58 -5.83 11.43
CA THR A 37 -8.51 -6.09 9.98
C THR A 37 -8.83 -4.84 9.16
N PHE A 38 -9.88 -4.09 9.54
CA PHE A 38 -10.22 -2.80 8.95
C PHE A 38 -9.09 -1.78 9.16
N ALA A 39 -8.58 -1.69 10.40
CA ALA A 39 -7.50 -0.78 10.76
C ALA A 39 -6.22 -1.04 9.93
N ALA A 40 -5.89 -2.30 9.66
CA ALA A 40 -4.75 -2.63 8.80
C ALA A 40 -4.92 -2.11 7.37
N GLY A 41 -6.13 -2.23 6.79
CA GLY A 41 -6.41 -1.72 5.45
C GLY A 41 -6.39 -0.19 5.38
N ILE A 42 -7.03 0.49 6.34
CA ILE A 42 -7.12 1.95 6.31
C ILE A 42 -5.81 2.62 6.70
N SER A 43 -5.01 2.03 7.60
CA SER A 43 -3.71 2.58 7.97
C SER A 43 -2.67 2.45 6.85
N TYR A 44 -2.76 1.40 6.02
CA TYR A 44 -1.90 1.32 4.82
C TYR A 44 -2.23 2.44 3.84
N ILE A 45 -3.51 2.71 3.60
CA ILE A 45 -3.96 3.82 2.75
C ILE A 45 -3.55 5.16 3.38
N SER A 46 -3.75 5.32 4.67
CA SER A 46 -3.56 6.51 5.52
C SER A 46 -3.92 7.83 4.82
N ILE A 47 -5.12 8.28 5.11
CA ILE A 47 -5.73 9.45 4.48
C ILE A 47 -4.87 10.70 4.72
N LEU A 48 -4.48 10.92 5.98
CA LEU A 48 -3.68 12.09 6.36
C LEU A 48 -2.27 12.01 5.76
N THR A 49 -1.61 10.86 5.86
CA THR A 49 -0.25 10.69 5.32
C THR A 49 -0.20 11.01 3.83
N GLY A 50 -1.01 10.34 3.04
CA GLY A 50 -0.95 10.48 1.58
C GLY A 50 -1.42 11.84 1.07
N THR A 51 -2.51 12.41 1.65
CA THR A 51 -2.99 13.74 1.25
C THR A 51 -1.98 14.83 1.61
N PHE A 52 -1.41 14.79 2.82
CA PHE A 52 -0.42 15.77 3.25
C PHE A 52 0.91 15.63 2.50
N GLN A 53 1.28 14.42 2.08
CA GLN A 53 2.54 14.17 1.39
C GLN A 53 2.53 14.69 -0.06
N LEU A 54 1.40 14.61 -0.78
CA LEU A 54 1.36 14.90 -2.22
C LEU A 54 0.35 15.97 -2.66
N PHE A 55 -0.29 16.68 -1.72
CA PHE A 55 -1.16 17.82 -2.04
C PHE A 55 -0.46 18.83 -2.96
N TYR A 56 0.76 19.22 -2.58
CA TYR A 56 1.56 20.19 -3.31
C TYR A 56 1.75 19.80 -4.78
N PHE A 57 1.99 18.52 -5.01
CA PHE A 57 2.23 17.98 -6.35
C PHE A 57 0.96 18.03 -7.21
N GLY A 58 -0.19 17.66 -6.62
CA GLY A 58 -1.49 17.74 -7.30
C GLY A 58 -1.86 19.16 -7.65
N LEU A 59 -1.79 20.08 -6.66
CA LEU A 59 -2.12 21.49 -6.82
C LEU A 59 -1.16 22.18 -7.83
N GLY A 60 0.14 21.97 -7.68
CA GLY A 60 1.16 22.56 -8.57
C GLY A 60 1.11 22.02 -10.01
N SER A 61 0.62 20.79 -10.21
CA SER A 61 0.55 20.20 -11.56
C SER A 61 -0.68 20.61 -12.36
N ALA A 62 -1.86 20.72 -11.73
CA ALA A 62 -3.13 20.96 -12.42
C ALA A 62 -4.05 21.99 -11.73
N GLY A 63 -3.55 22.74 -10.75
CA GLY A 63 -4.34 23.70 -10.02
C GLY A 63 -5.47 23.05 -9.19
N PRO A 64 -6.44 23.82 -8.70
CA PRO A 64 -7.55 23.35 -7.88
C PRO A 64 -8.37 22.21 -8.51
N ALA A 65 -8.48 22.21 -9.84
CA ALA A 65 -9.24 21.19 -10.57
C ALA A 65 -8.61 19.78 -10.48
N TYR A 66 -7.38 19.63 -9.96
CA TYR A 66 -6.83 18.30 -9.68
C TYR A 66 -7.70 17.50 -8.70
N TRP A 67 -8.55 18.13 -7.90
CA TRP A 67 -9.51 17.47 -7.02
C TRP A 67 -10.34 16.41 -7.73
N TRP A 68 -10.70 16.63 -9.01
CA TRP A 68 -11.45 15.65 -9.80
C TRP A 68 -10.71 14.35 -10.04
N SER A 69 -9.39 14.33 -9.89
CA SER A 69 -8.62 13.08 -9.92
C SER A 69 -9.03 12.13 -8.78
N TRP A 70 -9.48 12.68 -7.65
CA TRP A 70 -9.86 11.89 -6.47
C TRP A 70 -11.07 10.98 -6.72
N PRO A 71 -12.26 11.46 -7.12
CA PRO A 71 -13.39 10.59 -7.47
C PRO A 71 -13.09 9.68 -8.66
N LEU A 72 -12.31 10.13 -9.63
CA LEU A 72 -11.95 9.30 -10.79
C LEU A 72 -11.09 8.10 -10.36
N VAL A 73 -10.08 8.33 -9.53
CA VAL A 73 -9.21 7.26 -8.99
C VAL A 73 -10.02 6.31 -8.10
N PHE A 74 -10.93 6.84 -7.27
CA PHE A 74 -11.81 6.00 -6.45
C PHE A 74 -12.63 5.03 -7.29
N VAL A 75 -13.28 5.50 -8.36
CA VAL A 75 -14.09 4.63 -9.24
C VAL A 75 -13.23 3.53 -9.86
N GLY A 76 -12.05 3.87 -10.35
CA GLY A 76 -11.13 2.90 -10.92
C GLY A 76 -10.62 1.87 -9.91
N GLN A 77 -10.22 2.33 -8.72
CA GLN A 77 -9.76 1.45 -7.64
C GLN A 77 -10.89 0.61 -7.03
N LEU A 78 -12.13 1.11 -7.04
CA LEU A 78 -13.29 0.33 -6.63
C LEU A 78 -13.46 -0.93 -7.51
N MET A 79 -13.21 -0.84 -8.82
CA MET A 79 -13.26 -2.01 -9.70
C MET A 79 -12.23 -3.07 -9.31
N VAL A 80 -11.02 -2.64 -8.97
CA VAL A 80 -9.95 -3.54 -8.46
C VAL A 80 -10.32 -4.12 -7.10
N ALA A 81 -10.79 -3.28 -6.18
CA ALA A 81 -11.19 -3.69 -4.83
C ALA A 81 -12.33 -4.72 -4.84
N LEU A 82 -13.30 -4.58 -5.73
CA LEU A 82 -14.39 -5.54 -5.91
C LEU A 82 -13.88 -6.91 -6.39
N CYS A 83 -12.89 -6.96 -7.27
CA CYS A 83 -12.22 -8.20 -7.65
C CYS A 83 -11.49 -8.83 -6.45
N PHE A 84 -10.81 -8.02 -5.67
CA PHE A 84 -10.07 -8.48 -4.49
C PHE A 84 -10.99 -8.94 -3.35
N CYS A 85 -12.19 -8.38 -3.24
CA CYS A 85 -13.20 -8.87 -2.30
C CYS A 85 -13.63 -10.31 -2.60
N GLU A 86 -13.81 -10.68 -3.87
CA GLU A 86 -14.09 -12.09 -4.23
C GLU A 86 -12.90 -13.00 -3.92
N LEU A 87 -11.68 -12.52 -4.18
CA LEU A 87 -10.46 -13.28 -3.89
C LEU A 87 -10.24 -13.46 -2.38
N ALA A 88 -10.44 -12.41 -1.59
CA ALA A 88 -10.34 -12.46 -0.14
C ALA A 88 -11.39 -13.40 0.49
N ALA A 89 -12.62 -13.43 -0.06
CA ALA A 89 -13.65 -14.36 0.37
C ALA A 89 -13.32 -15.81 -0.01
N ARG A 90 -12.69 -16.03 -1.17
CA ARG A 90 -12.35 -17.37 -1.70
C ARG A 90 -11.06 -17.91 -1.10
N TYR A 91 -10.04 -17.07 -0.91
CA TYR A 91 -8.69 -17.43 -0.50
C TYR A 91 -8.20 -16.55 0.67
N PRO A 92 -8.67 -16.81 1.92
CA PRO A 92 -8.35 -16.01 3.09
C PRO A 92 -7.01 -16.43 3.72
N VAL A 93 -5.91 -16.26 2.98
CA VAL A 93 -4.54 -16.61 3.39
C VAL A 93 -3.63 -15.40 3.38
N ALA A 94 -2.60 -15.41 4.24
CA ALA A 94 -1.61 -14.34 4.32
C ALA A 94 -0.83 -14.18 3.00
N GLY A 95 -0.35 -12.94 2.76
CA GLY A 95 0.37 -12.63 1.52
C GLY A 95 -0.54 -12.46 0.29
N SER A 96 -1.80 -12.03 0.53
CA SER A 96 -2.88 -11.69 -0.42
C SER A 96 -2.49 -11.82 -1.93
N ILE A 97 -1.83 -10.82 -2.49
CA ILE A 97 -1.48 -10.72 -3.93
C ILE A 97 -0.71 -11.96 -4.43
N TYR A 98 0.31 -12.41 -3.69
CA TYR A 98 1.10 -13.58 -4.06
C TYR A 98 0.25 -14.86 -4.06
N ASN A 99 -0.49 -15.10 -2.97
CA ASN A 99 -1.31 -16.29 -2.83
C ASN A 99 -2.51 -16.31 -3.78
N TRP A 100 -3.15 -15.16 -4.04
CA TRP A 100 -4.20 -15.07 -5.04
C TRP A 100 -3.68 -15.37 -6.45
N SER A 101 -2.53 -14.77 -6.84
CA SER A 101 -1.91 -15.05 -8.12
C SER A 101 -1.50 -16.53 -8.25
N LYS A 102 -1.01 -17.16 -7.15
CA LYS A 102 -0.66 -18.59 -7.09
C LYS A 102 -1.85 -19.51 -7.39
N ARG A 103 -3.05 -19.13 -6.96
CA ARG A 103 -4.29 -19.91 -7.20
C ARG A 103 -4.92 -19.63 -8.57
N LEU A 104 -4.64 -18.47 -9.14
CA LEU A 104 -5.21 -18.04 -10.41
C LEU A 104 -4.34 -18.38 -11.62
N SER A 105 -3.03 -18.61 -11.42
CA SER A 105 -2.05 -18.71 -12.51
C SER A 105 -0.98 -19.77 -12.26
N ASN A 106 0.05 -19.77 -13.10
CA ASN A 106 1.21 -20.65 -12.96
C ASN A 106 2.25 -20.09 -11.98
N HIS A 107 3.22 -20.94 -11.62
CA HIS A 107 4.27 -20.60 -10.67
C HIS A 107 5.09 -19.36 -11.06
N GLY A 108 5.38 -19.14 -12.35
CA GLY A 108 6.16 -17.98 -12.79
C GLY A 108 5.41 -16.66 -12.60
N VAL A 109 4.12 -16.61 -12.96
CA VAL A 109 3.29 -15.41 -12.78
C VAL A 109 3.07 -15.12 -11.30
N SER A 110 2.79 -16.15 -10.51
CA SER A 110 2.61 -15.96 -9.06
C SER A 110 3.88 -15.50 -8.35
N TRP A 111 5.02 -16.05 -8.76
CA TRP A 111 6.30 -15.59 -8.24
C TRP A 111 6.57 -14.14 -8.61
N LEU A 112 6.32 -13.76 -9.87
CA LEU A 112 6.49 -12.38 -10.32
C LEU A 112 5.53 -11.42 -9.58
N ALA A 113 4.28 -11.82 -9.35
CA ALA A 113 3.33 -11.03 -8.57
C ALA A 113 3.82 -10.80 -7.13
N GLY A 114 4.30 -11.86 -6.48
CA GLY A 114 4.90 -11.77 -5.14
C GLY A 114 6.15 -10.89 -5.10
N TRP A 115 7.08 -11.08 -6.04
CA TRP A 115 8.29 -10.28 -6.17
C TRP A 115 7.97 -8.79 -6.37
N THR A 116 7.06 -8.51 -7.31
CA THR A 116 6.62 -7.13 -7.63
C THR A 116 5.98 -6.48 -6.40
N MET A 117 5.08 -7.18 -5.72
CA MET A 117 4.41 -6.63 -4.54
C MET A 117 5.35 -6.48 -3.34
N LEU A 118 6.29 -7.41 -3.14
CA LEU A 118 7.26 -7.32 -2.06
C LEU A 118 8.20 -6.12 -2.26
N THR A 119 8.74 -5.97 -3.44
CA THR A 119 9.59 -4.81 -3.77
C THR A 119 8.79 -3.50 -3.72
N ALA A 120 7.55 -3.49 -4.21
CA ALA A 120 6.64 -2.35 -4.07
C ALA A 120 6.41 -1.96 -2.60
N SER A 121 6.17 -2.94 -1.73
CA SER A 121 5.96 -2.68 -0.29
C SER A 121 7.21 -2.14 0.39
N ILE A 122 8.40 -2.61 0.02
CA ILE A 122 9.67 -2.07 0.54
C ILE A 122 9.90 -0.63 0.07
N VAL A 123 9.61 -0.33 -1.20
CA VAL A 123 9.69 1.03 -1.74
C VAL A 123 8.63 1.94 -1.09
N SER A 124 7.41 1.43 -0.86
CA SER A 124 6.35 2.18 -0.16
C SER A 124 6.73 2.49 1.29
N LEU A 125 7.39 1.56 1.99
CA LEU A 125 7.91 1.78 3.33
C LEU A 125 8.88 2.98 3.36
N ALA A 126 9.82 3.02 2.41
CA ALA A 126 10.74 4.15 2.26
C ALA A 126 10.00 5.46 1.88
N ALA A 127 9.01 5.39 0.98
CA ALA A 127 8.24 6.54 0.53
C ALA A 127 7.40 7.17 1.65
N VAL A 128 6.70 6.33 2.44
CA VAL A 128 5.90 6.80 3.60
C VAL A 128 6.79 7.42 4.66
N ALA A 129 7.92 6.79 4.96
CA ALA A 129 8.83 7.31 5.98
C ALA A 129 9.39 8.71 5.63
N LEU A 130 9.60 8.99 4.34
CA LEU A 130 10.01 10.32 3.87
C LEU A 130 8.97 11.43 4.17
N ALA A 131 7.69 11.09 4.39
CA ALA A 131 6.66 12.08 4.73
C ALA A 131 6.95 12.85 6.04
N LEU A 132 7.79 12.31 6.93
CA LEU A 132 8.22 13.01 8.14
C LEU A 132 8.93 14.33 7.84
N GLN A 133 9.72 14.40 6.76
CA GLN A 133 10.44 15.62 6.37
C GLN A 133 9.47 16.75 6.02
N ALA A 134 8.37 16.45 5.36
CA ALA A 134 7.37 17.46 5.01
C ALA A 134 6.62 18.02 6.23
N THR A 135 6.63 17.32 7.38
CA THR A 135 5.76 17.66 8.51
C THR A 135 6.51 18.05 9.78
N LEU A 136 7.59 17.33 10.15
CA LEU A 136 8.29 17.58 11.41
C LEU A 136 8.97 18.96 11.48
N PRO A 137 9.67 19.44 10.43
CA PRO A 137 10.26 20.78 10.45
C PRO A 137 9.23 21.90 10.56
N GLU A 138 8.01 21.71 10.04
CA GLU A 138 6.89 22.65 10.17
C GLU A 138 6.34 22.73 11.61
N ILE A 139 6.49 21.66 12.40
CA ILE A 139 6.13 21.65 13.82
C ILE A 139 7.21 22.34 14.67
N TRP A 140 8.46 22.00 14.39
CA TRP A 140 9.61 22.55 15.08
C TRP A 140 10.87 22.45 14.21
N SER A 141 11.49 23.60 13.95
CA SER A 141 12.70 23.71 13.11
C SER A 141 13.88 22.86 13.60
N GLY A 142 13.91 22.48 14.88
CA GLY A 142 14.95 21.59 15.42
C GLY A 142 14.93 20.17 14.85
N PHE A 143 13.89 19.77 14.10
CA PHE A 143 13.87 18.53 13.34
C PHE A 143 14.59 18.63 11.98
N GLN A 144 14.98 19.81 11.57
CA GLN A 144 15.92 20.01 10.46
C GLN A 144 17.36 19.90 11.02
N PHE A 145 17.90 18.67 11.00
CA PHE A 145 19.24 18.37 11.56
C PHE A 145 20.37 18.83 10.65
N ILE A 146 20.11 18.87 9.35
CA ILE A 146 21.07 19.28 8.32
C ILE A 146 20.89 20.77 8.05
N PRO A 147 21.96 21.59 8.20
CA PRO A 147 21.89 23.01 7.91
C PRO A 147 21.49 23.29 6.46
N GLU A 148 20.70 24.33 6.23
CA GLU A 148 20.14 24.68 4.91
C GLU A 148 21.20 25.08 3.87
N ASP A 149 22.39 25.48 4.30
CA ASP A 149 23.54 25.81 3.46
C ASP A 149 24.21 24.56 2.84
N VAL A 150 23.87 23.35 3.33
CA VAL A 150 24.36 22.10 2.77
C VAL A 150 23.59 21.74 1.51
N SER A 151 24.29 21.37 0.46
CA SER A 151 23.63 20.89 -0.78
C SER A 151 22.71 19.71 -0.51
N ASN A 152 21.47 19.79 -0.98
CA ASN A 152 20.40 18.78 -0.78
C ASN A 152 20.05 18.55 0.70
N ALA A 153 20.17 19.58 1.55
CA ALA A 153 19.91 19.50 2.99
C ALA A 153 18.56 18.85 3.31
N GLU A 154 17.49 19.24 2.61
CA GLU A 154 16.15 18.70 2.79
C GLU A 154 16.08 17.19 2.49
N ALA A 155 16.68 16.74 1.37
CA ALA A 155 16.70 15.33 1.01
C ALA A 155 17.54 14.49 1.99
N LEU A 156 18.69 15.01 2.44
CA LEU A 156 19.53 14.36 3.44
C LEU A 156 18.80 14.23 4.79
N ASN A 157 18.16 15.30 5.23
CA ASN A 157 17.38 15.30 6.46
C ASN A 157 16.21 14.32 6.37
N GLY A 158 15.52 14.28 5.23
CA GLY A 158 14.46 13.33 4.95
C GLY A 158 14.91 11.87 5.04
N VAL A 159 16.09 11.54 4.52
CA VAL A 159 16.69 10.19 4.64
C VAL A 159 16.98 9.83 6.10
N ILE A 160 17.48 10.77 6.90
CA ILE A 160 17.76 10.53 8.34
C ILE A 160 16.45 10.27 9.09
N LEU A 161 15.45 11.13 8.92
CA LEU A 161 14.14 10.97 9.57
C LEU A 161 13.45 9.68 9.16
N ALA A 162 13.48 9.35 7.86
CA ALA A 162 12.93 8.12 7.34
C ALA A 162 13.64 6.88 7.88
N ALA A 163 14.97 6.87 7.95
CA ALA A 163 15.73 5.77 8.51
C ALA A 163 15.42 5.55 10.01
N LEU A 164 15.28 6.62 10.79
CA LEU A 164 14.87 6.55 12.20
C LEU A 164 13.47 5.93 12.35
N LEU A 165 12.50 6.34 11.50
CA LEU A 165 11.16 5.78 11.51
C LEU A 165 11.17 4.30 11.13
N ILE A 166 11.90 3.91 10.08
CA ILE A 166 12.00 2.50 9.65
C ILE A 166 12.64 1.64 10.75
N VAL A 167 13.66 2.13 11.46
CA VAL A 167 14.23 1.42 12.63
C VAL A 167 13.16 1.24 13.70
N PHE A 168 12.42 2.30 14.03
CA PHE A 168 11.35 2.23 15.02
C PHE A 168 10.27 1.21 14.62
N THR A 169 9.75 1.26 13.40
CA THR A 169 8.71 0.31 12.94
C THR A 169 9.24 -1.12 12.80
N THR A 170 10.53 -1.30 12.50
CA THR A 170 11.21 -2.62 12.54
C THR A 170 11.15 -3.21 13.95
N LEU A 171 11.52 -2.43 14.97
CA LEU A 171 11.50 -2.88 16.37
C LEU A 171 10.08 -3.25 16.81
N ILE A 172 9.08 -2.40 16.54
CA ILE A 172 7.68 -2.67 16.92
C ILE A 172 7.17 -3.96 16.26
N ASN A 173 7.41 -4.14 14.96
CA ASN A 173 7.00 -5.35 14.23
C ASN A 173 7.72 -6.62 14.75
N ALA A 174 8.95 -6.49 15.24
CA ALA A 174 9.72 -7.60 15.80
C ALA A 174 9.22 -8.04 17.18
N PHE A 175 8.69 -7.11 18.01
CA PHE A 175 8.27 -7.41 19.40
C PHE A 175 6.94 -8.15 19.54
N GLY A 176 6.15 -8.30 18.47
CA GLY A 176 4.94 -9.11 18.49
C GLY A 176 3.72 -8.47 17.84
N THR A 177 2.89 -9.32 17.24
CA THR A 177 1.69 -8.92 16.49
C THR A 177 0.67 -8.16 17.33
N LYS A 178 0.53 -8.51 18.60
CA LYS A 178 -0.44 -7.87 19.50
C LYS A 178 -0.09 -6.39 19.76
N LEU A 179 1.19 -6.10 20.02
CA LEU A 179 1.66 -4.72 20.23
C LEU A 179 1.47 -3.90 18.94
N MET A 180 1.91 -4.43 17.82
CA MET A 180 1.73 -3.81 16.50
C MET A 180 0.25 -3.51 16.23
N ALA A 181 -0.64 -4.50 16.43
CA ALA A 181 -2.08 -4.36 16.18
C ALA A 181 -2.74 -3.33 17.12
N GLN A 182 -2.31 -3.23 18.38
CA GLN A 182 -2.82 -2.23 19.32
C GLN A 182 -2.39 -0.82 18.91
N ILE A 183 -1.10 -0.61 18.60
CA ILE A 183 -0.59 0.69 18.14
C ILE A 183 -1.31 1.10 16.85
N ASN A 184 -1.41 0.18 15.90
CA ASN A 184 -2.08 0.43 14.62
C ASN A 184 -3.57 0.81 14.81
N SER A 185 -4.31 0.06 15.62
CA SER A 185 -5.74 0.33 15.85
C SER A 185 -5.98 1.64 16.60
N THR A 186 -5.15 1.95 17.61
CA THR A 186 -5.23 3.22 18.33
C THR A 186 -4.89 4.40 17.42
N GLY A 187 -3.84 4.25 16.60
CA GLY A 187 -3.42 5.28 15.66
C GLY A 187 -4.47 5.55 14.59
N VAL A 188 -5.09 4.50 14.02
CA VAL A 188 -6.20 4.65 13.07
C VAL A 188 -7.38 5.37 13.71
N PHE A 189 -7.73 5.04 14.95
CA PHE A 189 -8.81 5.73 15.64
C PHE A 189 -8.50 7.23 15.80
N LEU A 190 -7.27 7.57 16.19
CA LEU A 190 -6.82 8.96 16.28
C LEU A 190 -6.80 9.65 14.91
N GLU A 191 -6.32 8.97 13.86
CA GLU A 191 -6.31 9.49 12.49
C GLU A 191 -7.71 9.82 11.99
N LEU A 192 -8.69 8.93 12.20
CA LEU A 192 -10.08 9.16 11.80
C LEU A 192 -10.72 10.35 12.54
N ILE A 193 -10.46 10.48 13.85
CA ILE A 193 -10.90 11.66 14.62
C ILE A 193 -10.24 12.92 14.08
N ALA A 194 -8.92 12.89 13.89
CA ALA A 194 -8.18 14.04 13.38
C ALA A 194 -8.65 14.47 11.99
N ALA A 195 -8.95 13.51 11.10
CA ALA A 195 -9.49 13.78 9.77
C ALA A 195 -10.86 14.47 9.85
N VAL A 196 -11.76 13.99 10.71
CA VAL A 196 -13.09 14.61 10.89
C VAL A 196 -12.95 16.01 11.51
N VAL A 197 -12.11 16.16 12.54
CA VAL A 197 -11.86 17.48 13.17
C VAL A 197 -11.26 18.44 12.15
N LEU A 198 -10.28 17.99 11.34
CA LEU A 198 -9.68 18.82 10.29
C LEU A 198 -10.71 19.27 9.26
N ILE A 199 -11.58 18.35 8.79
CA ILE A 199 -12.67 18.69 7.86
C ILE A 199 -13.57 19.79 8.45
N ILE A 200 -13.98 19.68 9.71
CA ILE A 200 -14.81 20.68 10.39
C ILE A 200 -14.07 22.02 10.49
N LEU A 201 -12.80 22.00 10.93
CA LEU A 201 -11.99 23.20 11.07
C LEU A 201 -11.77 23.92 9.73
N LEU A 202 -11.53 23.19 8.65
CA LEU A 202 -11.43 23.77 7.31
C LEU A 202 -12.78 24.29 6.82
N ALA A 203 -13.88 23.56 7.08
CA ALA A 203 -15.22 23.94 6.65
C ALA A 203 -15.70 25.26 7.28
N ILE A 204 -15.32 25.55 8.52
CA ILE A 204 -15.66 26.83 9.16
C ILE A 204 -14.77 28.00 8.72
N ASN A 205 -13.66 27.73 8.05
CA ASN A 205 -12.71 28.72 7.52
C ASN A 205 -12.78 28.87 6.00
N ILE A 206 -13.89 28.47 5.36
CA ILE A 206 -14.07 28.57 3.90
C ILE A 206 -14.08 30.06 3.49
N VAL A 207 -13.27 30.40 2.50
CA VAL A 207 -13.17 31.75 1.91
C VAL A 207 -13.67 31.79 0.47
N ARG A 208 -13.89 30.62 -0.18
CA ARG A 208 -14.44 30.53 -1.55
C ARG A 208 -15.36 29.33 -1.73
N GLY A 209 -16.25 29.41 -2.71
CA GLY A 209 -17.24 28.36 -2.97
C GLY A 209 -16.66 27.12 -3.67
N PRO A 210 -17.41 26.01 -3.72
CA PRO A 210 -16.96 24.73 -4.27
C PRO A 210 -16.69 24.76 -5.79
N GLN A 211 -17.17 25.80 -6.51
CA GLN A 211 -16.87 25.98 -7.93
C GLN A 211 -15.37 26.12 -8.20
N ILE A 212 -14.55 26.38 -7.19
CA ILE A 212 -13.10 26.48 -7.32
C ILE A 212 -12.46 25.21 -7.88
N VAL A 213 -13.04 24.02 -7.66
CA VAL A 213 -12.54 22.75 -8.21
C VAL A 213 -12.70 22.64 -9.74
N PHE A 214 -13.30 23.62 -10.40
CA PHE A 214 -13.32 23.73 -11.87
C PHE A 214 -12.27 24.72 -12.39
N ASP A 215 -11.58 25.40 -11.49
CA ASP A 215 -10.51 26.33 -11.83
C ASP A 215 -9.19 25.57 -12.06
N THR A 216 -8.57 25.83 -13.18
CA THR A 216 -7.25 25.25 -13.53
C THR A 216 -6.08 25.98 -12.88
N GLY A 217 -6.33 27.06 -12.11
CA GLY A 217 -5.32 27.84 -11.42
C GLY A 217 -4.34 28.55 -12.36
N GLY A 218 -4.73 28.80 -13.61
CA GLY A 218 -3.86 29.42 -14.61
C GLY A 218 -2.64 28.56 -15.03
N ILE A 219 -2.66 27.25 -14.78
CA ILE A 219 -1.58 26.35 -15.17
C ILE A 219 -1.35 26.42 -16.68
N ASP A 220 -0.13 26.85 -17.06
CA ASP A 220 0.28 26.83 -18.46
C ASP A 220 0.55 25.38 -18.92
N ALA A 221 -0.36 24.88 -19.70
CA ALA A 221 -0.28 23.55 -20.30
C ALA A 221 0.06 23.58 -21.80
N SER A 222 0.37 24.75 -22.36
CA SER A 222 0.57 24.96 -23.81
C SER A 222 1.74 24.14 -24.39
N GLY A 223 2.77 23.86 -23.58
CA GLY A 223 3.92 23.05 -23.98
C GLY A 223 3.79 21.55 -23.67
N ARG A 224 2.67 21.09 -23.07
CA ARG A 224 2.49 19.69 -22.67
C ARG A 224 1.75 18.87 -23.73
N PRO A 225 2.17 17.61 -23.96
CA PRO A 225 1.35 16.67 -24.71
C PRO A 225 -0.06 16.58 -24.10
N LEU A 226 -1.11 16.65 -24.92
CA LEU A 226 -2.52 16.66 -24.49
C LEU A 226 -2.97 17.93 -23.73
N GLY A 227 -2.16 19.00 -23.70
CA GLY A 227 -2.54 20.24 -23.02
C GLY A 227 -2.90 20.03 -21.54
N TYR A 228 -3.99 20.63 -21.06
CA TYR A 228 -4.43 20.52 -19.68
C TYR A 228 -4.77 19.07 -19.26
N ALA A 229 -5.28 18.24 -20.17
CA ALA A 229 -5.51 16.82 -19.86
C ALA A 229 -4.19 16.11 -19.51
N GLY A 230 -3.06 16.47 -20.14
CA GLY A 230 -1.74 15.99 -19.78
C GLY A 230 -1.33 16.43 -18.37
N ALA A 231 -1.55 17.69 -18.02
CA ALA A 231 -1.31 18.22 -16.68
C ALA A 231 -2.16 17.50 -15.61
N PHE A 232 -3.43 17.26 -15.90
CA PHE A 232 -4.33 16.52 -15.04
C PHE A 232 -3.88 15.06 -14.85
N LEU A 233 -3.43 14.39 -15.89
CA LEU A 233 -2.86 13.04 -15.82
C LEU A 233 -1.59 12.98 -14.95
N VAL A 234 -0.78 14.04 -14.95
CA VAL A 234 0.35 14.17 -14.00
C VAL A 234 -0.17 14.33 -12.57
N ALA A 235 -1.13 15.23 -12.34
CA ALA A 235 -1.70 15.50 -11.02
C ALA A 235 -2.40 14.27 -10.39
N MET A 236 -2.93 13.36 -11.22
CA MET A 236 -3.53 12.10 -10.74
C MET A 236 -2.56 11.26 -9.90
N PHE A 237 -1.26 11.46 -10.05
CA PHE A 237 -0.23 10.82 -9.23
C PHE A 237 -0.52 10.97 -7.72
N ALA A 238 -0.93 12.16 -7.28
CA ALA A 238 -1.25 12.41 -5.88
C ALA A 238 -2.43 11.54 -5.37
N SER A 239 -3.50 11.42 -6.14
CA SER A 239 -4.66 10.59 -5.77
C SER A 239 -4.38 9.09 -5.89
N LEU A 240 -3.58 8.68 -6.90
CA LEU A 240 -3.18 7.29 -7.10
C LEU A 240 -2.30 6.78 -5.96
N TYR A 241 -1.47 7.66 -5.36
CA TYR A 241 -0.63 7.32 -4.22
C TYR A 241 -1.43 6.99 -2.96
N VAL A 242 -2.56 7.65 -2.75
CA VAL A 242 -3.36 7.43 -1.54
C VAL A 242 -4.25 6.19 -1.67
N MET A 243 -4.89 5.97 -2.83
CA MET A 243 -5.94 4.95 -2.99
C MET A 243 -5.42 3.57 -3.41
N TYR A 244 -4.38 3.05 -2.74
CA TYR A 244 -3.92 1.66 -2.89
C TYR A 244 -3.64 1.02 -1.52
N GLY A 245 -3.31 -0.26 -1.48
CA GLY A 245 -2.97 -0.96 -0.25
C GLY A 245 -4.17 -1.49 0.57
N PHE A 246 -5.39 -1.32 0.08
CA PHE A 246 -6.61 -1.85 0.71
C PHE A 246 -6.61 -3.39 0.81
N ASP A 247 -5.82 -4.09 0.00
CA ASP A 247 -5.60 -5.54 0.06
C ASP A 247 -4.89 -5.98 1.35
N THR A 248 -4.23 -5.07 2.06
CA THR A 248 -3.58 -5.33 3.36
C THR A 248 -4.56 -5.81 4.41
N ALA A 249 -5.84 -5.42 4.33
CA ALA A 249 -6.91 -6.00 5.14
C ALA A 249 -6.98 -7.53 5.00
N SER A 250 -6.61 -8.08 3.84
CA SER A 250 -6.56 -9.53 3.59
C SER A 250 -5.21 -10.15 3.94
N SER A 251 -4.13 -9.37 4.00
CA SER A 251 -2.80 -9.88 4.35
C SER A 251 -2.71 -10.41 5.78
N LEU A 252 -3.61 -9.96 6.66
CA LEU A 252 -3.75 -10.42 8.04
C LEU A 252 -4.80 -11.54 8.22
N ALA A 253 -5.26 -12.17 7.13
CA ALA A 253 -6.32 -13.16 7.18
C ALA A 253 -6.01 -14.35 8.11
N GLU A 254 -4.77 -14.85 8.12
CA GLU A 254 -4.36 -15.97 8.98
C GLU A 254 -4.32 -15.60 10.49
N GLU A 255 -4.25 -14.32 10.82
CA GLU A 255 -4.25 -13.78 12.18
C GLU A 255 -5.65 -13.29 12.62
N SER A 256 -6.63 -13.26 11.69
CA SER A 256 -7.97 -12.70 11.90
C SER A 256 -9.04 -13.77 12.14
N HIS A 257 -10.11 -13.40 12.87
CA HIS A 257 -11.31 -14.21 13.01
C HIS A 257 -12.26 -14.00 11.83
N ASP A 258 -12.88 -15.06 11.31
CA ASP A 258 -13.82 -15.09 10.18
C ASP A 258 -13.31 -14.21 9.00
N PRO A 259 -12.11 -14.48 8.47
CA PRO A 259 -11.48 -13.62 7.48
C PRO A 259 -12.28 -13.57 6.15
N ARG A 260 -13.01 -14.63 5.82
CA ARG A 260 -13.83 -14.73 4.60
C ARG A 260 -14.92 -13.68 4.51
N ARG A 261 -15.50 -13.29 5.65
CA ARG A 261 -16.55 -12.27 5.74
C ARG A 261 -15.99 -10.91 6.09
N ASN A 262 -14.94 -10.86 6.91
CA ASN A 262 -14.40 -9.62 7.44
C ASN A 262 -13.46 -8.93 6.45
N ALA A 263 -12.60 -9.66 5.73
CA ALA A 263 -11.65 -9.06 4.80
C ALA A 263 -12.32 -8.31 3.64
N PRO A 264 -13.33 -8.86 2.92
CA PRO A 264 -14.03 -8.11 1.87
C PRO A 264 -14.67 -6.82 2.38
N LYS A 265 -15.32 -6.87 3.55
CA LYS A 265 -15.93 -5.68 4.18
C LYS A 265 -14.88 -4.65 4.57
N ALA A 266 -13.74 -5.09 5.09
CA ALA A 266 -12.64 -4.23 5.49
C ALA A 266 -12.02 -3.51 4.27
N ILE A 267 -11.78 -4.24 3.16
CA ILE A 267 -11.30 -3.69 1.90
C ILE A 267 -12.22 -2.55 1.42
N LEU A 268 -13.52 -2.81 1.28
CA LEU A 268 -14.47 -1.80 0.79
C LEU A 268 -14.62 -0.62 1.75
N ARG A 269 -14.68 -0.88 3.05
CA ARG A 269 -14.78 0.19 4.06
C ARG A 269 -13.53 1.07 4.07
N ALA A 270 -12.33 0.46 4.03
CA ALA A 270 -11.10 1.22 4.00
C ALA A 270 -11.05 2.15 2.78
N LEU A 271 -11.35 1.64 1.60
CA LEU A 271 -11.37 2.44 0.37
C LEU A 271 -12.46 3.52 0.40
N PHE A 272 -13.67 3.21 0.88
CA PHE A 272 -14.78 4.18 0.94
C PHE A 272 -14.53 5.30 1.94
N PHE A 273 -14.08 4.97 3.16
CA PHE A 273 -13.73 6.00 4.16
C PHE A 273 -12.59 6.89 3.67
N SER A 274 -11.58 6.31 3.01
CA SER A 274 -10.49 7.08 2.42
C SER A 274 -10.98 8.02 1.33
N PHE A 275 -11.90 7.57 0.48
CA PHE A 275 -12.51 8.40 -0.55
C PHE A 275 -13.28 9.59 0.05
N VAL A 276 -14.15 9.33 1.01
CA VAL A 276 -15.01 10.38 1.59
C VAL A 276 -14.18 11.39 2.38
N LEU A 277 -13.38 10.91 3.34
CA LEU A 277 -12.63 11.81 4.22
C LEU A 277 -11.52 12.54 3.47
N GLY A 278 -10.74 11.85 2.65
CA GLY A 278 -9.68 12.49 1.87
C GLY A 278 -10.22 13.48 0.85
N GLY A 279 -11.31 13.13 0.14
CA GLY A 279 -11.98 14.04 -0.80
C GLY A 279 -12.50 15.31 -0.13
N LEU A 280 -13.06 15.20 1.08
CA LEU A 280 -13.53 16.35 1.86
C LEU A 280 -12.35 17.19 2.40
N ILE A 281 -11.27 16.55 2.88
CA ILE A 281 -10.06 17.28 3.31
C ILE A 281 -9.52 18.11 2.14
N LEU A 282 -9.32 17.50 0.96
CA LEU A 282 -8.81 18.19 -0.21
C LEU A 282 -9.75 19.31 -0.67
N LEU A 283 -11.06 19.06 -0.71
CA LEU A 283 -12.04 20.05 -1.11
C LEU A 283 -12.01 21.28 -0.18
N PHE A 284 -12.11 21.03 1.11
CA PHE A 284 -12.15 22.13 2.08
C PHE A 284 -10.78 22.82 2.24
N ALA A 285 -9.68 22.10 2.05
CA ALA A 285 -8.35 22.72 1.99
C ALA A 285 -8.26 23.73 0.84
N ILE A 286 -8.68 23.35 -0.37
CA ILE A 286 -8.72 24.25 -1.52
C ILE A 286 -9.68 25.42 -1.29
N MET A 287 -10.85 25.18 -0.69
CA MET A 287 -11.85 26.21 -0.42
C MET A 287 -11.44 27.20 0.69
N SER A 288 -10.61 26.76 1.65
CA SER A 288 -10.15 27.56 2.79
C SER A 288 -8.81 28.25 2.57
N ALA A 289 -8.04 27.88 1.54
CA ALA A 289 -6.75 28.47 1.26
C ALA A 289 -6.86 30.01 1.10
N PRO A 290 -6.11 30.85 1.82
CA PRO A 290 -6.19 32.29 1.67
C PRO A 290 -5.81 32.75 0.26
N ASP A 291 -4.70 32.22 -0.26
CA ASP A 291 -4.20 32.48 -1.61
C ASP A 291 -3.74 31.16 -2.26
N LEU A 292 -4.40 30.74 -3.35
CA LEU A 292 -4.04 29.52 -4.10
C LEU A 292 -2.84 29.72 -5.03
N SER A 293 -2.42 30.97 -5.27
CA SER A 293 -1.24 31.31 -6.06
C SER A 293 0.06 31.35 -5.23
N ASP A 294 -0.03 31.16 -3.91
CA ASP A 294 1.14 31.09 -3.03
C ASP A 294 2.04 29.91 -3.46
N PRO A 295 3.30 30.18 -3.89
CA PRO A 295 4.23 29.13 -4.28
C PRO A 295 4.51 28.09 -3.19
N ALA A 296 4.37 28.46 -1.92
CA ALA A 296 4.55 27.56 -0.79
C ALA A 296 3.56 26.40 -0.82
N LEU A 297 2.34 26.59 -1.33
CA LEU A 297 1.32 25.54 -1.45
C LEU A 297 1.66 24.49 -2.53
N SER A 298 2.48 24.87 -3.51
CA SER A 298 2.96 23.98 -4.58
C SER A 298 4.37 23.44 -4.32
N SER A 299 4.90 23.65 -3.12
CA SER A 299 6.18 23.12 -2.63
C SER A 299 5.97 21.99 -1.62
N LEU A 300 6.99 21.18 -1.33
CA LEU A 300 6.92 20.13 -0.31
C LEU A 300 6.40 20.73 1.02
N GLY A 301 5.44 20.06 1.64
CA GLY A 301 4.79 20.60 2.83
C GLY A 301 3.66 21.60 2.54
N GLY A 302 3.19 21.73 1.30
CA GLY A 302 2.18 22.73 0.93
C GLY A 302 0.86 22.62 1.71
N LEU A 303 0.38 21.40 2.01
CA LEU A 303 -0.82 21.26 2.85
C LEU A 303 -0.54 21.60 4.31
N GLN A 304 0.64 21.29 4.83
CA GLN A 304 1.08 21.66 6.17
C GLN A 304 1.10 23.18 6.33
N THR A 305 1.72 23.87 5.38
CA THR A 305 1.75 25.34 5.31
C THR A 305 0.33 25.91 5.26
N LEU A 306 -0.55 25.37 4.41
CA LEU A 306 -1.95 25.80 4.32
C LEU A 306 -2.67 25.65 5.67
N ILE A 307 -2.51 24.54 6.35
CA ILE A 307 -3.11 24.29 7.66
C ILE A 307 -2.64 25.33 8.70
N LEU A 308 -1.35 25.65 8.71
CA LEU A 308 -0.79 26.67 9.61
C LEU A 308 -1.30 28.08 9.26
N GLN A 309 -1.45 28.41 7.97
CA GLN A 309 -2.02 29.68 7.51
C GLN A 309 -3.50 29.82 7.91
N VAL A 310 -4.30 28.77 7.77
CA VAL A 310 -5.76 28.79 8.01
C VAL A 310 -6.09 28.69 9.49
N LEU A 311 -5.43 27.78 10.23
CA LEU A 311 -5.77 27.45 11.62
C LEU A 311 -4.88 28.15 12.66
N GLY A 312 -3.80 28.79 12.21
CA GLY A 312 -2.79 29.41 13.09
C GLY A 312 -1.89 28.39 13.75
N GLY A 313 -0.79 28.87 14.35
CA GLY A 313 0.29 28.02 14.89
C GLY A 313 -0.16 27.03 15.97
N GLY A 314 -1.11 27.41 16.85
CA GLY A 314 -1.52 26.53 17.95
C GLY A 314 -2.34 25.32 17.48
N VAL A 315 -3.47 25.56 16.84
CA VAL A 315 -4.39 24.50 16.35
C VAL A 315 -3.76 23.76 15.18
N GLY A 316 -3.11 24.48 14.26
CA GLY A 316 -2.41 23.90 13.14
C GLY A 316 -1.35 22.87 13.57
N THR A 317 -0.50 23.23 14.56
CA THR A 317 0.52 22.33 15.10
C THR A 317 -0.09 21.05 15.71
N VAL A 318 -1.22 21.15 16.43
CA VAL A 318 -1.91 19.96 16.97
C VAL A 318 -2.37 19.03 15.83
N ILE A 319 -2.89 19.58 14.73
CA ILE A 319 -3.24 18.79 13.54
C ILE A 319 -2.00 18.17 12.92
N LEU A 320 -0.89 18.90 12.77
CA LEU A 320 0.35 18.36 12.24
C LEU A 320 0.94 17.23 13.11
N ILE A 321 0.80 17.31 14.43
CA ILE A 321 1.16 16.19 15.33
C ILE A 321 0.31 14.95 15.03
N ALA A 322 -0.99 15.13 14.79
CA ALA A 322 -1.86 14.01 14.40
C ALA A 322 -1.45 13.43 13.02
N VAL A 323 -1.00 14.26 12.08
CA VAL A 323 -0.43 13.81 10.80
C VAL A 323 0.85 12.99 11.02
N VAL A 324 1.76 13.41 11.90
CA VAL A 324 2.95 12.63 12.25
C VAL A 324 2.58 11.26 12.84
N ILE A 325 1.58 11.20 13.73
CA ILE A 325 1.07 9.93 14.25
C ILE A 325 0.53 9.05 13.11
N ALA A 326 -0.23 9.62 12.18
CA ALA A 326 -0.74 8.90 11.01
C ALA A 326 0.40 8.35 10.13
N VAL A 327 1.46 9.14 9.87
CA VAL A 327 2.66 8.69 9.15
C VAL A 327 3.32 7.50 9.85
N VAL A 328 3.51 7.54 11.16
CA VAL A 328 4.12 6.45 11.95
C VAL A 328 3.27 5.18 11.86
N VAL A 329 1.95 5.31 11.96
CA VAL A 329 1.01 4.17 11.91
C VAL A 329 0.91 3.60 10.50
N CYS A 330 0.91 4.44 9.47
CA CYS A 330 0.97 4.03 8.08
C CYS A 330 2.26 3.23 7.80
N ASP A 331 3.41 3.76 8.18
CA ASP A 331 4.70 3.11 8.01
C ASP A 331 4.77 1.75 8.72
N LEU A 332 4.21 1.67 9.94
CA LEU A 332 4.08 0.43 10.70
C LEU A 332 3.23 -0.61 9.95
N ALA A 333 2.11 -0.20 9.36
CA ALA A 333 1.21 -1.08 8.61
C ALA A 333 1.82 -1.56 7.29
N VAL A 334 2.49 -0.66 6.54
CA VAL A 334 3.22 -0.98 5.31
C VAL A 334 4.33 -1.98 5.59
N HIS A 335 5.10 -1.76 6.65
CA HIS A 335 6.15 -2.67 7.10
C HIS A 335 5.58 -4.04 7.47
N ALA A 336 4.49 -4.07 8.24
CA ALA A 336 3.80 -5.31 8.62
C ALA A 336 3.31 -6.10 7.41
N ALA A 337 2.75 -5.46 6.39
CA ALA A 337 2.30 -6.09 5.16
C ALA A 337 3.48 -6.71 4.37
N ALA A 338 4.59 -5.98 4.25
CA ALA A 338 5.82 -6.46 3.60
C ALA A 338 6.38 -7.71 4.30
N ILE A 339 6.40 -7.73 5.63
CA ILE A 339 6.87 -8.88 6.44
C ILE A 339 6.00 -10.11 6.17
N ARG A 340 4.67 -9.96 6.15
CA ARG A 340 3.75 -11.10 5.93
C ARG A 340 3.84 -11.64 4.50
N LEU A 341 4.05 -10.76 3.54
CA LEU A 341 4.28 -11.17 2.15
C LEU A 341 5.61 -11.92 2.02
N ALA A 342 6.70 -11.40 2.61
CA ALA A 342 7.99 -12.07 2.65
C ALA A 342 7.90 -13.44 3.35
N PHE A 343 7.17 -13.51 4.47
CA PHE A 343 6.88 -14.76 5.17
C PHE A 343 6.15 -15.77 4.27
N ALA A 344 5.06 -15.35 3.60
CA ALA A 344 4.27 -16.21 2.73
C ALA A 344 5.11 -16.77 1.56
N MET A 345 5.89 -15.92 0.89
CA MET A 345 6.79 -16.35 -0.19
C MET A 345 7.90 -17.26 0.32
N SER A 346 8.46 -16.96 1.50
CA SER A 346 9.55 -17.75 2.11
C SER A 346 9.06 -19.12 2.57
N ARG A 347 7.85 -19.21 3.10
CA ARG A 347 7.18 -20.47 3.47
C ARG A 347 7.07 -21.42 2.28
N ASP A 348 6.81 -20.86 1.11
CA ASP A 348 6.78 -21.60 -0.17
C ASP A 348 8.17 -21.78 -0.81
N ASN A 349 9.25 -21.52 -0.08
CA ASN A 349 10.63 -21.59 -0.58
C ASN A 349 10.90 -20.67 -1.81
N ASN A 350 10.16 -19.56 -1.91
CA ASN A 350 10.17 -18.65 -3.07
C ASN A 350 11.05 -17.40 -2.87
N LEU A 351 11.84 -17.33 -1.80
CA LEU A 351 12.83 -16.27 -1.58
C LEU A 351 14.21 -16.86 -1.24
N PRO A 352 15.30 -16.09 -1.47
CA PRO A 352 16.63 -16.44 -0.96
C PRO A 352 16.58 -16.60 0.56
N ALA A 353 17.26 -17.61 1.10
CA ALA A 353 17.26 -17.91 2.53
C ALA A 353 15.85 -18.08 3.15
N GLY A 354 14.88 -18.62 2.37
CA GLY A 354 13.48 -18.74 2.76
C GLY A 354 13.27 -19.38 4.12
N SER A 355 13.98 -20.48 4.45
CA SER A 355 13.91 -21.14 5.75
C SER A 355 14.21 -20.21 6.94
N LYS A 356 15.13 -19.24 6.79
CA LYS A 356 15.42 -18.24 7.83
C LYS A 356 14.36 -17.13 7.88
N LEU A 357 13.90 -16.68 6.71
CA LEU A 357 12.91 -15.61 6.62
C LEU A 357 11.54 -16.06 7.13
N CYS A 358 11.12 -17.32 6.97
CA CYS A 358 9.86 -17.82 7.49
C CYS A 358 9.94 -18.34 8.94
N THR A 359 11.12 -18.27 9.60
CA THR A 359 11.25 -18.68 11.00
C THR A 359 10.48 -17.73 11.93
N ILE A 360 9.58 -18.28 12.73
CA ILE A 360 8.83 -17.53 13.74
C ILE A 360 9.61 -17.58 15.06
N SER A 361 9.84 -16.42 15.66
CA SER A 361 10.49 -16.34 16.97
C SER A 361 9.61 -16.97 18.05
N PRO A 362 10.09 -17.97 18.81
CA PRO A 362 9.31 -18.58 19.90
C PRO A 362 8.93 -17.58 21.01
N ARG A 363 9.74 -16.53 21.18
CA ARG A 363 9.53 -15.51 22.23
C ARG A 363 8.48 -14.47 21.83
N PHE A 364 8.46 -14.06 20.55
CA PHE A 364 7.64 -12.93 20.09
C PHE A 364 6.47 -13.37 19.20
N GLY A 365 6.48 -14.59 18.68
CA GLY A 365 5.44 -15.10 17.77
C GLY A 365 5.45 -14.40 16.40
N THR A 366 6.57 -13.78 16.02
CA THR A 366 6.73 -12.98 14.79
C THR A 366 7.95 -13.43 13.98
N PRO A 367 7.97 -13.21 12.66
CA PRO A 367 9.14 -13.47 11.81
C PRO A 367 10.16 -12.31 11.91
N VAL A 368 10.91 -12.28 13.02
CA VAL A 368 11.88 -11.21 13.34
C VAL A 368 12.93 -11.03 12.23
N VAL A 369 13.43 -12.12 11.64
CA VAL A 369 14.43 -12.06 10.57
C VAL A 369 13.88 -11.33 9.35
N SER A 370 12.64 -11.60 8.95
CA SER A 370 11.98 -10.88 7.85
C SER A 370 11.80 -9.40 8.18
N SER A 371 11.40 -9.07 9.42
CA SER A 371 11.22 -7.69 9.86
C SER A 371 12.52 -6.88 9.71
N VAL A 372 13.61 -7.39 10.26
CA VAL A 372 14.93 -6.73 10.20
C VAL A 372 15.45 -6.66 8.75
N THR A 373 15.31 -7.72 7.97
CA THR A 373 15.77 -7.75 6.58
C THR A 373 15.07 -6.70 5.73
N ILE A 374 13.74 -6.58 5.85
CA ILE A 374 12.94 -5.59 5.12
C ILE A 374 13.34 -4.17 5.53
N GLY A 375 13.47 -3.91 6.84
CA GLY A 375 13.89 -2.61 7.34
C GLY A 375 15.28 -2.20 6.81
N ILE A 376 16.25 -3.11 6.83
CA ILE A 376 17.59 -2.84 6.28
C ILE A 376 17.51 -2.54 4.78
N ILE A 377 16.77 -3.34 3.99
CA ILE A 377 16.65 -3.12 2.54
C ILE A 377 15.99 -1.77 2.26
N ALA A 378 14.95 -1.38 3.01
CA ALA A 378 14.28 -0.10 2.84
C ALA A 378 15.22 1.09 3.16
N ILE A 379 16.03 1.00 4.22
CA ILE A 379 17.04 2.01 4.54
C ILE A 379 18.12 2.09 3.45
N VAL A 380 18.63 0.95 2.99
CA VAL A 380 19.62 0.93 1.89
C VAL A 380 19.04 1.56 0.62
N LEU A 381 17.76 1.30 0.33
CA LEU A 381 17.07 1.89 -0.82
C LEU A 381 17.06 3.42 -0.75
N LEU A 382 16.83 4.03 0.41
CA LEU A 382 16.87 5.49 0.59
C LEU A 382 18.23 6.08 0.17
N PHE A 383 19.32 5.40 0.48
CA PHE A 383 20.66 5.84 0.07
C PHE A 383 20.93 5.60 -1.41
N VAL A 384 20.46 4.49 -1.98
CA VAL A 384 20.65 4.17 -3.40
C VAL A 384 19.85 5.10 -4.31
N THR A 385 18.65 5.49 -3.88
CA THR A 385 17.76 6.39 -4.63
C THR A 385 17.95 7.85 -4.25
N PHE A 386 18.98 8.16 -3.47
CA PHE A 386 19.23 9.53 -3.00
C PHE A 386 19.41 10.50 -4.18
N SER A 387 18.56 11.51 -4.21
CA SER A 387 18.54 12.59 -5.20
C SER A 387 17.73 13.77 -4.67
N PRO A 388 17.85 14.98 -5.24
CA PRO A 388 16.97 16.10 -4.88
C PRO A 388 15.48 15.79 -5.10
N GLN A 389 15.16 14.88 -6.04
CA GLN A 389 13.78 14.43 -6.34
C GLN A 389 13.41 13.11 -5.67
N ILE A 390 14.09 12.73 -4.57
CA ILE A 390 13.88 11.42 -3.89
C ILE A 390 12.40 11.15 -3.57
N TYR A 391 11.64 12.17 -3.20
CA TYR A 391 10.22 12.04 -2.84
C TYR A 391 9.37 11.55 -4.02
N THR A 392 9.44 12.24 -5.15
CA THR A 392 8.66 11.93 -6.35
C THR A 392 9.12 10.63 -7.00
N VAL A 393 10.42 10.37 -7.02
CA VAL A 393 11.01 9.16 -7.61
C VAL A 393 10.59 7.92 -6.82
N VAL A 394 10.80 7.91 -5.49
CA VAL A 394 10.49 6.73 -4.66
C VAL A 394 8.99 6.46 -4.63
N THR A 395 8.16 7.50 -4.47
CA THR A 395 6.70 7.36 -4.50
C THR A 395 6.19 6.86 -5.84
N SER A 396 6.75 7.33 -6.96
CA SER A 396 6.38 6.87 -8.31
C SER A 396 6.66 5.40 -8.52
N ILE A 397 7.85 4.93 -8.12
CA ILE A 397 8.22 3.52 -8.23
C ILE A 397 7.27 2.66 -7.42
N ALA A 398 6.94 3.08 -6.18
CA ALA A 398 5.99 2.38 -5.32
C ALA A 398 4.64 2.17 -6.02
N ILE A 399 4.06 3.24 -6.55
CA ILE A 399 2.74 3.19 -7.20
C ILE A 399 2.78 2.30 -8.44
N ILE A 400 3.76 2.49 -9.34
CA ILE A 400 3.88 1.70 -10.58
C ILE A 400 3.98 0.21 -10.26
N MET A 401 4.80 -0.15 -9.27
CA MET A 401 5.00 -1.54 -8.87
C MET A 401 3.74 -2.15 -8.26
N ILE A 402 3.00 -1.40 -7.42
CA ILE A 402 1.74 -1.88 -6.83
C ILE A 402 0.68 -2.10 -7.90
N TYR A 403 0.48 -1.13 -8.82
CA TYR A 403 -0.49 -1.29 -9.90
C TYR A 403 -0.13 -2.45 -10.83
N THR A 404 1.17 -2.66 -11.09
CA THR A 404 1.66 -3.83 -11.83
C THR A 404 1.36 -5.14 -11.08
N ALA A 405 1.57 -5.18 -9.76
CA ALA A 405 1.22 -6.35 -8.93
C ALA A 405 -0.28 -6.65 -8.96
N TYR A 406 -1.13 -5.62 -8.91
CA TYR A 406 -2.59 -5.76 -9.02
C TYR A 406 -3.01 -6.33 -10.37
N LEU A 407 -2.36 -5.91 -11.47
CA LEU A 407 -2.59 -6.49 -12.79
C LEU A 407 -2.19 -7.96 -12.87
N LEU A 408 -1.11 -8.36 -12.19
CA LEU A 408 -0.67 -9.77 -12.11
C LEU A 408 -1.62 -10.67 -11.30
N VAL A 409 -2.67 -10.11 -10.70
CA VAL A 409 -3.78 -10.83 -10.07
C VAL A 409 -5.06 -10.72 -10.91
N THR A 410 -5.42 -9.51 -11.33
CA THR A 410 -6.69 -9.27 -12.03
C THR A 410 -6.70 -9.85 -13.43
N ILE A 411 -5.56 -9.89 -14.16
CA ILE A 411 -5.45 -10.52 -15.48
C ILE A 411 -5.66 -12.05 -15.39
N PRO A 412 -4.96 -12.83 -14.55
CA PRO A 412 -5.25 -14.24 -14.36
C PRO A 412 -6.69 -14.52 -13.91
N MET A 413 -7.28 -13.66 -13.07
CA MET A 413 -8.68 -13.79 -12.68
C MET A 413 -9.63 -13.65 -13.88
N LEU A 414 -9.37 -12.69 -14.78
CA LEU A 414 -10.12 -12.54 -16.02
C LEU A 414 -10.00 -13.78 -16.90
N VAL A 415 -8.80 -14.31 -17.06
CA VAL A 415 -8.56 -15.54 -17.84
C VAL A 415 -9.38 -16.70 -17.29
N GLN A 416 -9.43 -16.90 -15.98
CA GLN A 416 -10.26 -17.94 -15.37
C GLN A 416 -11.76 -17.69 -15.58
N ARG A 417 -12.24 -16.44 -15.52
CA ARG A 417 -13.63 -16.09 -15.79
C ARG A 417 -14.02 -16.40 -17.24
N VAL A 418 -13.19 -15.99 -18.19
CA VAL A 418 -13.44 -16.24 -19.64
C VAL A 418 -13.42 -17.72 -19.96
N ARG A 419 -12.56 -18.50 -19.30
CA ARG A 419 -12.50 -19.97 -19.44
C ARG A 419 -13.61 -20.70 -18.69
N GLY A 420 -14.44 -20.01 -17.89
CA GLY A 420 -15.48 -20.63 -17.07
C GLY A 420 -14.96 -21.46 -15.90
N THR A 421 -13.67 -21.33 -15.55
CA THR A 421 -13.04 -22.07 -14.45
C THR A 421 -13.12 -21.31 -13.12
N TRP A 422 -13.42 -20.00 -13.14
CA TRP A 422 -13.63 -19.23 -11.93
C TRP A 422 -14.92 -19.62 -11.22
N GLN A 423 -14.80 -20.06 -9.98
CA GLN A 423 -15.94 -20.41 -9.13
C GLN A 423 -15.87 -19.57 -7.84
N PRO A 424 -16.74 -18.56 -7.69
CA PRO A 424 -16.86 -17.84 -6.44
C PRO A 424 -17.37 -18.78 -5.34
N ARG A 425 -17.04 -18.49 -4.09
CA ARG A 425 -17.53 -19.31 -2.97
C ARG A 425 -19.03 -19.04 -2.74
N PRO A 426 -19.86 -20.06 -2.55
CA PRO A 426 -21.31 -19.90 -2.35
C PRO A 426 -21.68 -19.01 -1.16
N ASP A 427 -20.90 -19.10 -0.04
CA ASP A 427 -21.17 -18.38 1.20
C ASP A 427 -20.36 -17.08 1.35
N GLY A 428 -19.61 -16.68 0.30
CA GLY A 428 -18.72 -15.52 0.28
C GLY A 428 -19.25 -14.35 -0.53
N PHE A 429 -18.47 -13.27 -0.53
CA PHE A 429 -18.71 -12.14 -1.41
C PHE A 429 -18.57 -12.57 -2.88
N SER A 430 -19.54 -12.25 -3.71
CA SER A 430 -19.55 -12.57 -5.13
C SER A 430 -20.18 -11.44 -5.95
N LEU A 431 -19.57 -11.11 -7.08
CA LEU A 431 -20.08 -10.14 -8.06
C LEU A 431 -21.12 -10.75 -9.00
N GLY A 432 -21.28 -12.07 -9.00
CA GLY A 432 -22.22 -12.77 -9.88
C GLY A 432 -22.02 -12.37 -11.35
N ARG A 433 -23.12 -11.96 -12.02
CA ARG A 433 -23.10 -11.50 -13.42
C ARG A 433 -22.23 -10.27 -13.71
N TRP A 434 -21.97 -9.46 -12.68
CA TRP A 434 -21.13 -8.26 -12.79
C TRP A 434 -19.63 -8.56 -12.70
N GLY A 435 -19.23 -9.78 -12.34
CA GLY A 435 -17.84 -10.15 -12.16
C GLY A 435 -16.98 -9.95 -13.41
N LEU A 436 -17.49 -10.32 -14.58
CA LEU A 436 -16.77 -10.16 -15.85
C LEU A 436 -16.58 -8.68 -16.23
N PRO A 437 -17.62 -7.83 -16.31
CA PRO A 437 -17.43 -6.42 -16.66
C PRO A 437 -16.59 -5.65 -15.63
N VAL A 438 -16.76 -5.90 -14.35
CA VAL A 438 -15.94 -5.27 -13.29
C VAL A 438 -14.47 -5.65 -13.44
N ASN A 439 -14.17 -6.92 -13.71
CA ASN A 439 -12.79 -7.37 -13.88
C ASN A 439 -12.14 -6.77 -15.15
N ILE A 440 -12.89 -6.62 -16.24
CA ILE A 440 -12.40 -5.93 -17.45
C ILE A 440 -12.09 -4.47 -17.13
N LEU A 441 -13.00 -3.75 -16.45
CA LEU A 441 -12.79 -2.36 -16.06
C LEU A 441 -11.59 -2.21 -15.12
N ALA A 442 -11.40 -3.14 -14.18
CA ALA A 442 -10.23 -3.16 -13.29
C ALA A 442 -8.90 -3.27 -14.06
N ILE A 443 -8.85 -4.11 -15.10
CA ILE A 443 -7.65 -4.27 -15.94
C ILE A 443 -7.42 -3.06 -16.82
N LEU A 444 -8.47 -2.52 -17.44
CA LEU A 444 -8.37 -1.31 -18.27
C LEU A 444 -7.87 -0.12 -17.43
N TRP A 445 -8.43 0.05 -16.24
CA TRP A 445 -7.99 1.07 -15.29
C TRP A 445 -6.55 0.86 -14.86
N GLY A 446 -6.20 -0.32 -14.34
CA GLY A 446 -4.85 -0.62 -13.86
C GLY A 446 -3.81 -0.49 -14.98
N GLY A 447 -4.11 -0.99 -16.18
CA GLY A 447 -3.24 -0.88 -17.35
C GLY A 447 -3.03 0.57 -17.79
N PHE A 448 -4.11 1.35 -17.90
CA PHE A 448 -4.03 2.76 -18.27
C PHE A 448 -3.21 3.56 -17.24
N MET A 449 -3.45 3.33 -15.94
CA MET A 449 -2.70 4.05 -14.90
C MET A 449 -1.24 3.61 -14.81
N THR A 450 -0.93 2.34 -15.02
CA THR A 450 0.47 1.89 -15.09
C THR A 450 1.22 2.56 -16.23
N VAL A 451 0.60 2.67 -17.42
CA VAL A 451 1.18 3.40 -18.56
C VAL A 451 1.29 4.89 -18.25
N ASN A 452 0.24 5.50 -17.67
CA ASN A 452 0.26 6.91 -17.30
C ASN A 452 1.39 7.24 -16.32
N LEU A 453 1.58 6.42 -15.29
CA LEU A 453 2.63 6.61 -14.28
C LEU A 453 4.03 6.35 -14.84
N ALA A 454 4.19 5.34 -15.68
CA ALA A 454 5.47 5.00 -16.30
C ALA A 454 5.87 5.95 -17.45
N TRP A 455 4.93 6.79 -17.92
CA TRP A 455 5.20 7.70 -19.04
C TRP A 455 6.37 8.64 -18.73
N PRO A 456 7.36 8.77 -19.61
CA PRO A 456 8.54 9.62 -19.37
C PRO A 456 8.15 11.08 -19.19
N ARG A 457 8.46 11.66 -18.04
CA ARG A 457 8.09 13.05 -17.69
C ARG A 457 9.20 13.72 -16.90
N ASN A 458 9.51 14.96 -17.26
CA ASN A 458 10.47 15.77 -16.52
C ASN A 458 9.91 16.19 -15.17
N GLU A 459 8.65 16.58 -15.11
CA GLU A 459 8.00 17.11 -13.90
C GLU A 459 8.00 16.13 -12.73
N VAL A 460 8.03 14.83 -13.01
CA VAL A 460 8.02 13.77 -11.98
C VAL A 460 9.43 13.30 -11.66
N TYR A 461 10.25 13.07 -12.67
CA TYR A 461 11.50 12.32 -12.53
C TYR A 461 12.76 13.17 -12.69
N ASN A 462 12.67 14.34 -13.35
CA ASN A 462 13.81 15.16 -13.72
C ASN A 462 13.47 16.66 -13.65
N ALA A 463 12.82 17.09 -12.58
CA ALA A 463 12.34 18.46 -12.42
C ALA A 463 13.47 19.47 -12.18
N SER A 464 14.67 19.04 -11.78
CA SER A 464 15.82 19.91 -11.50
C SER A 464 16.89 19.79 -12.57
N GLU A 465 17.58 20.89 -12.86
CA GLU A 465 18.79 20.91 -13.68
C GLU A 465 20.00 20.27 -12.94
N PRO A 466 20.95 19.63 -13.63
CA PRO A 466 20.99 19.43 -15.08
C PRO A 466 20.08 18.30 -15.58
N PHE A 467 19.61 18.45 -16.84
CA PHE A 467 18.79 17.42 -17.47
C PHE A 467 19.54 16.10 -17.65
N HIS A 468 18.90 15.00 -17.22
CA HIS A 468 19.40 13.64 -17.40
C HIS A 468 18.32 12.77 -18.05
N TRP A 469 18.53 12.32 -19.28
CA TRP A 469 17.56 11.50 -20.02
C TRP A 469 17.13 10.23 -19.26
N TYR A 470 18.03 9.61 -18.51
CA TYR A 470 17.74 8.40 -17.75
C TYR A 470 16.81 8.68 -16.55
N LEU A 471 16.84 9.89 -15.97
CA LEU A 471 15.88 10.29 -14.94
C LEU A 471 14.49 10.50 -15.56
N GLN A 472 14.38 11.15 -16.72
CA GLN A 472 13.09 11.29 -17.41
C GLN A 472 12.40 9.94 -17.65
N TRP A 473 13.18 8.89 -17.92
CA TRP A 473 12.71 7.53 -18.11
C TRP A 473 12.66 6.72 -16.81
N GLY A 474 12.84 7.34 -15.65
CA GLY A 474 12.91 6.69 -14.35
C GLY A 474 11.72 5.78 -14.04
N GLY A 475 10.51 6.19 -14.42
CA GLY A 475 9.29 5.39 -14.28
C GLY A 475 9.25 4.08 -15.08
N VAL A 476 10.08 3.97 -16.12
CA VAL A 476 10.23 2.72 -16.90
C VAL A 476 11.48 1.97 -16.48
N LEU A 477 12.61 2.68 -16.36
CA LEU A 477 13.92 2.06 -16.14
C LEU A 477 14.01 1.40 -14.76
N LEU A 478 13.59 2.09 -13.70
CA LEU A 478 13.72 1.59 -12.33
C LEU A 478 12.82 0.36 -12.08
N PRO A 479 11.50 0.40 -12.35
CA PRO A 479 10.67 -0.81 -12.30
C PRO A 479 11.17 -1.90 -13.27
N GLY A 480 11.64 -1.53 -14.46
CA GLY A 480 12.19 -2.46 -15.45
C GLY A 480 13.42 -3.20 -14.93
N VAL A 481 14.34 -2.53 -14.25
CA VAL A 481 15.52 -3.15 -13.61
C VAL A 481 15.08 -4.09 -12.49
N ILE A 482 14.14 -3.67 -11.63
CA ILE A 482 13.64 -4.48 -10.52
C ILE A 482 12.95 -5.75 -11.04
N LEU A 483 12.07 -5.61 -12.02
CA LEU A 483 11.36 -6.73 -12.63
C LEU A 483 12.31 -7.64 -13.42
N GLY A 484 13.25 -7.06 -14.16
CA GLY A 484 14.24 -7.79 -14.92
C GLY A 484 15.19 -8.59 -14.02
N ALA A 485 15.67 -8.01 -12.93
CA ALA A 485 16.48 -8.70 -11.92
C ALA A 485 15.69 -9.85 -11.27
N GLY A 486 14.42 -9.60 -10.93
CA GLY A 486 13.52 -10.63 -10.43
C GLY A 486 13.33 -11.76 -11.44
N PHE A 487 13.04 -11.45 -12.69
CA PHE A 487 12.88 -12.44 -13.74
C PHE A 487 14.14 -13.28 -13.97
N ALA A 488 15.32 -12.63 -14.01
CA ALA A 488 16.61 -13.32 -14.13
C ALA A 488 16.86 -14.27 -12.95
N TYR A 489 16.60 -13.82 -11.70
CA TYR A 489 16.69 -14.65 -10.52
C TYR A 489 15.71 -15.83 -10.55
N TYR A 490 14.46 -15.57 -10.93
CA TYR A 490 13.46 -16.64 -11.07
C TYR A 490 13.94 -17.70 -12.07
N TRP A 491 14.36 -17.27 -13.26
CA TRP A 491 14.74 -18.18 -14.34
C TRP A 491 15.99 -19.01 -14.02
N THR A 492 16.99 -18.41 -13.38
CA THR A 492 18.26 -19.07 -13.08
C THR A 492 18.21 -19.94 -11.83
N VAL A 493 17.45 -19.53 -10.81
CA VAL A 493 17.52 -20.17 -9.48
C VAL A 493 16.15 -20.67 -9.04
N GLN A 494 15.13 -19.79 -9.05
CA GLN A 494 13.92 -20.00 -8.29
C GLN A 494 12.98 -21.04 -8.92
N ARG A 495 12.90 -21.12 -10.24
CA ARG A 495 12.04 -22.07 -10.95
C ARG A 495 12.28 -23.54 -10.57
N HIS A 496 13.46 -23.84 -10.04
CA HIS A 496 13.86 -25.18 -9.62
C HIS A 496 13.61 -25.45 -8.13
N LYS A 497 13.19 -24.42 -7.36
CA LYS A 497 12.88 -24.50 -5.93
C LYS A 497 11.38 -24.39 -5.76
N THR A 498 10.71 -25.50 -5.55
CA THR A 498 9.26 -25.55 -5.35
C THR A 498 8.91 -26.31 -4.09
N GLY A 499 7.74 -26.04 -3.56
CA GLY A 499 7.19 -26.72 -2.39
C GLY A 499 7.33 -25.94 -1.10
N VAL A 500 6.48 -26.30 -0.15
CA VAL A 500 6.43 -25.68 1.18
C VAL A 500 7.62 -26.15 2.00
N VAL A 501 8.28 -25.26 2.74
CA VAL A 501 9.34 -25.60 3.68
C VAL A 501 8.80 -26.59 4.72
N ALA A 502 9.54 -27.68 5.00
CA ALA A 502 9.07 -28.81 5.82
C ALA A 502 8.47 -28.42 7.18
N GLU A 503 8.99 -27.38 7.82
CA GLU A 503 8.48 -26.85 9.09
C GLU A 503 7.04 -26.33 9.00
N HIS A 504 6.61 -25.85 7.84
CA HIS A 504 5.29 -25.25 7.56
C HIS A 504 4.40 -26.12 6.67
N ALA A 505 4.89 -27.27 6.22
CA ALA A 505 4.11 -28.21 5.44
C ALA A 505 3.08 -28.92 6.31
N ARG A 506 1.91 -29.21 5.72
CA ARG A 506 0.92 -30.09 6.33
C ARG A 506 1.56 -31.45 6.64
N VAL A 507 1.31 -31.99 7.82
CA VAL A 507 1.68 -33.37 8.14
C VAL A 507 0.68 -34.29 7.43
N GLU A 508 1.14 -35.03 6.40
CA GLU A 508 0.30 -36.05 5.77
C GLU A 508 -0.10 -37.08 6.81
N THR A 509 -1.40 -37.20 7.07
CA THR A 509 -1.92 -38.31 7.88
C THR A 509 -1.95 -39.59 7.04
N PRO A 510 -1.84 -40.78 7.64
CA PRO A 510 -1.91 -42.06 6.89
C PRO A 510 -3.17 -42.25 6.06
N ALA A 511 -4.24 -41.45 6.29
CA ALA A 511 -5.45 -41.42 5.49
C ALA A 511 -5.31 -40.65 4.16
N ASP A 512 -4.27 -39.81 4.01
CA ASP A 512 -4.05 -38.97 2.82
C ASP A 512 -3.14 -39.66 1.78
N VAL A 513 -2.61 -40.85 2.09
CA VAL A 513 -1.79 -41.64 1.15
C VAL A 513 -2.76 -42.38 0.21
N PRO A 514 -2.76 -42.08 -1.12
CA PRO A 514 -3.56 -42.86 -2.05
C PRO A 514 -3.18 -44.32 -1.96
N THR A 515 -4.14 -45.18 -1.65
CA THR A 515 -3.96 -46.64 -1.57
C THR A 515 -3.71 -47.33 -2.92
N ASP A 516 -3.62 -46.57 -4.01
CA ASP A 516 -3.39 -47.07 -5.36
C ASP A 516 -2.00 -46.77 -5.90
N LYS A 517 -0.97 -47.41 -5.34
CA LYS A 517 0.21 -47.80 -6.10
C LYS A 517 0.48 -49.28 -5.83
N PRO A 518 0.35 -50.16 -6.84
CA PRO A 518 0.85 -51.54 -6.68
C PRO A 518 2.36 -51.48 -6.43
N VAL A 519 2.77 -52.13 -5.36
CA VAL A 519 4.17 -52.41 -5.07
C VAL A 519 4.71 -53.19 -6.27
N GLN A 520 5.52 -52.58 -7.12
CA GLN A 520 6.36 -53.34 -8.02
C GLN A 520 7.51 -53.90 -7.19
N GLU A 521 7.37 -55.20 -6.82
CA GLU A 521 8.48 -56.04 -6.47
C GLU A 521 9.34 -56.24 -7.71
N ALA A 522 10.58 -55.78 -7.66
CA ALA A 522 11.81 -56.44 -8.21
C ALA A 522 13.02 -55.51 -7.97
#